data_7a1729357442c6f37ac4788ce770c64c
#
_entry.id   7a1729357442c6f37ac4788ce770c64c
#
_cell.length_a   1.000
_cell.length_b   1.000
_cell.length_c   1.000
_cell.angle_alpha   90.00
_cell.angle_beta   90.00
_cell.angle_gamma   90.00
#
_symmetry.space_group_name_H-M   'P 1'
#
loop_
_entity.id
_entity.type
_entity.pdbx_description
1 polymer ?
#
loop_
_entity_poly.entity_id
_entity_poly.type
_entity_poly.pdbx_seq_one_letter_code
_entity_poly.pdbx_strand_id
1 'polypeptide(L)'
;MNNTPRVALVSGCSRAEGIGFEVCRQLALEGITVLLTARDEEKASSLAARLRDQDLEVHGHALDITNSDSVRTLVGFIDERYGRLDSLINNATGATRSRDPVSAADLASARQIVDVTLFGTWQLIQEMLPLLRKSDAARIVNVSSSAGLHSDPVLGLTSKWLGRPAYGIAKAALNALTAKFAAEFYDSGIKVNAVCPGLTATQPGMGSAARPVAEGAGAIVWAALLDEDEPSGGFYRDHERQAW
;
A
#
# COMPACT_ATOMS: atom_id res chain seq x y z
N MET A 1 4.50 18.34 -24.65
CA MET A 1 4.42 17.61 -23.38
C MET A 1 4.47 16.14 -23.74
N ASN A 2 5.47 15.40 -23.27
CA ASN A 2 5.56 13.96 -23.54
C ASN A 2 4.39 13.27 -22.85
N ASN A 3 3.45 12.78 -23.65
CA ASN A 3 2.22 12.12 -23.18
C ASN A 3 2.49 10.63 -22.86
N THR A 4 3.61 10.33 -22.16
CA THR A 4 3.89 8.97 -21.70
C THR A 4 3.00 8.69 -20.50
N PRO A 5 2.18 7.63 -20.51
CA PRO A 5 1.30 7.31 -19.39
C PRO A 5 2.08 7.19 -18.07
N ARG A 6 1.49 7.64 -16.98
CA ARG A 6 2.04 7.42 -15.63
C ARG A 6 2.09 5.92 -15.34
N VAL A 7 3.04 5.48 -14.53
CA VAL A 7 3.22 4.09 -14.13
C VAL A 7 3.03 3.96 -12.62
N ALA A 8 2.16 3.05 -12.20
CA ALA A 8 1.94 2.75 -10.78
C ALA A 8 2.24 1.29 -10.47
N LEU A 9 2.82 1.04 -9.30
CA LEU A 9 3.04 -0.29 -8.74
C LEU A 9 2.17 -0.47 -7.49
N VAL A 10 1.36 -1.53 -7.45
CA VAL A 10 0.53 -1.89 -6.28
C VAL A 10 0.98 -3.24 -5.75
N SER A 11 1.49 -3.27 -4.52
CA SER A 11 1.93 -4.51 -3.89
C SER A 11 0.80 -5.26 -3.17
N GLY A 12 0.85 -6.60 -3.16
CA GLY A 12 -0.03 -7.43 -2.33
C GLY A 12 -1.46 -7.58 -2.84
N CYS A 13 -1.67 -7.62 -4.14
CA CYS A 13 -2.97 -7.85 -4.77
C CYS A 13 -3.27 -9.35 -4.85
N SER A 14 -3.77 -9.95 -3.79
CA SER A 14 -3.97 -11.40 -3.72
C SER A 14 -5.40 -11.89 -3.94
N ARG A 15 -6.36 -10.99 -4.10
CA ARG A 15 -7.80 -11.31 -4.24
C ARG A 15 -8.51 -10.23 -5.04
N ALA A 16 -9.52 -10.63 -5.83
CA ALA A 16 -10.36 -9.70 -6.60
C ALA A 16 -11.22 -8.79 -5.71
N GLU A 17 -11.60 -9.27 -4.53
CA GLU A 17 -12.37 -8.52 -3.53
C GLU A 17 -11.45 -7.72 -2.58
N GLY A 18 -10.14 -7.68 -2.86
CA GLY A 18 -9.15 -6.99 -2.04
C GLY A 18 -9.00 -5.52 -2.40
N ILE A 19 -8.57 -4.72 -1.41
CA ILE A 19 -8.29 -3.29 -1.60
C ILE A 19 -7.27 -3.08 -2.73
N GLY A 20 -6.16 -3.86 -2.77
CA GLY A 20 -5.14 -3.70 -3.79
C GLY A 20 -5.65 -3.91 -5.22
N PHE A 21 -6.56 -4.88 -5.45
CA PHE A 21 -7.17 -5.08 -6.76
C PHE A 21 -8.03 -3.88 -7.17
N GLU A 22 -8.85 -3.38 -6.25
CA GLU A 22 -9.70 -2.22 -6.52
C GLU A 22 -8.88 -0.93 -6.73
N VAL A 23 -7.78 -0.75 -6.00
CA VAL A 23 -6.83 0.34 -6.25
C VAL A 23 -6.25 0.25 -7.67
N CYS A 24 -5.84 -0.95 -8.11
CA CYS A 24 -5.37 -1.15 -9.48
C CYS A 24 -6.45 -0.77 -10.50
N ARG A 25 -7.70 -1.17 -10.28
CA ARG A 25 -8.81 -0.85 -11.16
C ARG A 25 -9.05 0.66 -11.25
N GLN A 26 -9.09 1.36 -10.11
CA GLN A 26 -9.36 2.80 -10.08
C GLN A 26 -8.19 3.60 -10.69
N LEU A 27 -6.93 3.26 -10.41
CA LEU A 27 -5.78 3.90 -11.03
C LEU A 27 -5.76 3.71 -12.55
N ALA A 28 -6.11 2.52 -13.03
CA ALA A 28 -6.18 2.26 -14.47
C ALA A 28 -7.34 3.02 -15.16
N LEU A 29 -8.45 3.26 -14.48
CA LEU A 29 -9.53 4.15 -14.96
C LEU A 29 -9.08 5.60 -15.11
N GLU A 30 -8.09 6.04 -14.32
CA GLU A 30 -7.44 7.37 -14.48
C GLU A 30 -6.38 7.38 -15.60
N GLY A 31 -6.31 6.34 -16.43
CA GLY A 31 -5.38 6.25 -17.55
C GLY A 31 -3.93 5.94 -17.16
N ILE A 32 -3.70 5.39 -15.98
CA ILE A 32 -2.39 5.00 -15.48
C ILE A 32 -2.10 3.55 -15.85
N THR A 33 -0.89 3.25 -16.34
CA THR A 33 -0.41 1.88 -16.48
C THR A 33 -0.11 1.30 -15.11
N VAL A 34 -0.78 0.20 -14.75
CA VAL A 34 -0.68 -0.37 -13.40
C VAL A 34 0.01 -1.73 -13.39
N LEU A 35 1.03 -1.85 -12.54
CA LEU A 35 1.65 -3.11 -12.19
C LEU A 35 0.97 -3.69 -10.95
N LEU A 36 0.12 -4.68 -11.16
CA LEU A 36 -0.58 -5.43 -10.12
C LEU A 36 0.32 -6.56 -9.65
N THR A 37 0.68 -6.61 -8.37
CA THR A 37 1.60 -7.64 -7.91
C THR A 37 1.05 -8.53 -6.80
N ALA A 38 1.38 -9.80 -6.89
CA ALA A 38 1.14 -10.82 -5.88
C ALA A 38 2.38 -11.73 -5.76
N ARG A 39 2.49 -12.51 -4.67
CA ARG A 39 3.60 -13.46 -4.52
C ARG A 39 3.56 -14.60 -5.54
N ASP A 40 2.39 -14.93 -5.99
CA ASP A 40 2.11 -15.97 -6.98
C ASP A 40 1.88 -15.31 -8.35
N GLU A 41 2.71 -15.67 -9.34
CA GLU A 41 2.70 -15.10 -10.69
C GLU A 41 1.39 -15.42 -11.43
N GLU A 42 0.91 -16.66 -11.35
CA GLU A 42 -0.33 -17.08 -12.03
C GLU A 42 -1.51 -16.27 -11.48
N LYS A 43 -1.52 -16.05 -10.18
CA LYS A 43 -2.54 -15.25 -9.51
C LYS A 43 -2.49 -13.78 -9.91
N ALA A 44 -1.29 -13.19 -9.95
CA ALA A 44 -1.11 -11.81 -10.41
C ALA A 44 -1.59 -11.65 -11.86
N SER A 45 -1.18 -12.56 -12.75
CA SER A 45 -1.56 -12.60 -14.16
C SER A 45 -3.07 -12.77 -14.36
N SER A 46 -3.70 -13.68 -13.61
CA SER A 46 -5.15 -13.93 -13.67
C SER A 46 -5.95 -12.70 -13.19
N LEU A 47 -5.52 -12.06 -12.11
CA LEU A 47 -6.19 -10.85 -11.60
C LEU A 47 -6.03 -9.68 -12.57
N ALA A 48 -4.85 -9.49 -13.15
CA ALA A 48 -4.62 -8.46 -14.15
C ALA A 48 -5.44 -8.71 -15.42
N ALA A 49 -5.59 -9.97 -15.88
CA ALA A 49 -6.42 -10.31 -17.02
C ALA A 49 -7.88 -9.85 -16.83
N ARG A 50 -8.46 -10.03 -15.63
CA ARG A 50 -9.82 -9.57 -15.32
C ARG A 50 -10.00 -8.05 -15.45
N LEU A 51 -8.94 -7.27 -15.29
CA LEU A 51 -8.98 -5.83 -15.48
C LEU A 51 -8.73 -5.46 -16.95
N ARG A 52 -7.86 -6.18 -17.64
CA ARG A 52 -7.69 -6.02 -19.10
C ARG A 52 -8.96 -6.36 -19.90
N ASP A 53 -9.75 -7.32 -19.42
CA ASP A 53 -11.08 -7.65 -20.02
C ASP A 53 -12.08 -6.46 -19.90
N GLN A 54 -11.73 -5.41 -19.14
CA GLN A 54 -12.47 -4.15 -19.01
C GLN A 54 -11.74 -2.99 -19.74
N ASP A 55 -10.85 -3.29 -20.68
CA ASP A 55 -10.03 -2.33 -21.43
C ASP A 55 -9.09 -1.47 -20.55
N LEU A 56 -8.68 -1.99 -19.37
CA LEU A 56 -7.78 -1.30 -18.44
C LEU A 56 -6.33 -1.77 -18.63
N GLU A 57 -5.38 -0.82 -18.60
CA GLU A 57 -3.95 -1.08 -18.80
C GLU A 57 -3.31 -1.59 -17.50
N VAL A 58 -3.45 -2.90 -17.24
CA VAL A 58 -2.95 -3.56 -16.02
C VAL A 58 -2.11 -4.79 -16.35
N HIS A 59 -0.91 -4.89 -15.76
CA HIS A 59 0.02 -6.01 -15.93
C HIS A 59 0.24 -6.72 -14.59
N GLY A 60 0.18 -8.04 -14.61
CA GLY A 60 0.42 -8.88 -13.43
C GLY A 60 1.88 -9.29 -13.34
N HIS A 61 2.47 -9.20 -12.12
CA HIS A 61 3.83 -9.66 -11.86
C HIS A 61 3.96 -10.31 -10.49
N ALA A 62 4.87 -11.30 -10.39
CA ALA A 62 5.26 -11.84 -9.09
C ALA A 62 6.04 -10.79 -8.28
N LEU A 63 5.71 -10.68 -7.00
CA LEU A 63 6.48 -9.87 -6.06
C LEU A 63 6.33 -10.41 -4.63
N ASP A 64 7.42 -10.86 -4.06
CA ASP A 64 7.57 -11.03 -2.62
C ASP A 64 8.45 -9.88 -2.08
N ILE A 65 7.82 -8.94 -1.38
CA ILE A 65 8.51 -7.76 -0.84
C ILE A 65 9.51 -8.08 0.27
N THR A 66 9.52 -9.32 0.80
CA THR A 66 10.50 -9.79 1.78
C THR A 66 11.70 -10.47 1.14
N ASN A 67 11.66 -10.70 -0.17
CA ASN A 67 12.74 -11.30 -0.93
C ASN A 67 13.41 -10.25 -1.84
N SER A 68 14.69 -9.94 -1.53
CA SER A 68 15.45 -8.91 -2.26
C SER A 68 15.64 -9.24 -3.75
N ASP A 69 15.77 -10.52 -4.13
CA ASP A 69 15.92 -10.90 -5.54
C ASP A 69 14.60 -10.70 -6.29
N SER A 70 13.46 -11.04 -5.67
CA SER A 70 12.15 -10.77 -6.23
C SER A 70 11.93 -9.28 -6.47
N VAL A 71 12.31 -8.44 -5.50
CA VAL A 71 12.20 -6.98 -5.62
C VAL A 71 13.10 -6.46 -6.75
N ARG A 72 14.39 -6.85 -6.78
CA ARG A 72 15.34 -6.41 -7.82
C ARG A 72 14.94 -6.85 -9.23
N THR A 73 14.38 -8.05 -9.37
CA THR A 73 13.86 -8.53 -10.66
C THR A 73 12.76 -7.59 -11.18
N LEU A 74 11.83 -7.21 -10.32
CA LEU A 74 10.76 -6.30 -10.71
C LEU A 74 11.27 -4.88 -11.00
N VAL A 75 12.24 -4.37 -10.22
CA VAL A 75 12.91 -3.08 -10.49
C VAL A 75 13.53 -3.07 -11.89
N GLY A 76 14.29 -4.12 -12.24
CA GLY A 76 14.89 -4.26 -13.57
C GLY A 76 13.86 -4.25 -14.69
N PHE A 77 12.77 -5.00 -14.51
CA PHE A 77 11.66 -5.02 -15.46
C PHE A 77 11.03 -3.62 -15.65
N ILE A 78 10.77 -2.89 -14.56
CA ILE A 78 10.18 -1.54 -14.63
C ILE A 78 11.15 -0.56 -15.31
N ASP A 79 12.43 -0.63 -14.98
CA ASP A 79 13.45 0.24 -15.59
C ASP A 79 13.55 0.02 -17.11
N GLU A 80 13.64 -1.25 -17.54
CA GLU A 80 13.72 -1.61 -18.94
C GLU A 80 12.47 -1.23 -19.74
N ARG A 81 11.29 -1.44 -19.15
CA ARG A 81 10.03 -1.29 -19.87
C ARG A 81 9.48 0.13 -19.86
N TYR A 82 9.63 0.85 -18.73
CA TYR A 82 8.99 2.14 -18.49
C TYR A 82 10.00 3.25 -18.14
N GLY A 83 11.18 2.88 -17.66
CA GLY A 83 12.25 3.81 -17.29
C GLY A 83 12.01 4.62 -16.03
N ARG A 84 10.78 4.60 -15.45
CA ARG A 84 10.39 5.36 -14.26
C ARG A 84 9.24 4.69 -13.51
N LEU A 85 8.99 5.15 -12.29
CA LEU A 85 7.81 4.81 -11.51
C LEU A 85 7.20 6.09 -10.92
N ASP A 86 5.90 6.34 -11.17
CA ASP A 86 5.23 7.56 -10.74
C ASP A 86 4.47 7.36 -9.40
N SER A 87 3.92 6.18 -9.17
CA SER A 87 3.22 5.90 -7.90
C SER A 87 3.58 4.52 -7.36
N LEU A 88 4.02 4.45 -6.10
CA LEU A 88 4.27 3.22 -5.37
C LEU A 88 3.23 3.05 -4.26
N ILE A 89 2.35 2.06 -4.41
CA ILE A 89 1.31 1.74 -3.44
C ILE A 89 1.72 0.50 -2.63
N ASN A 90 2.18 0.71 -1.41
CA ASN A 90 2.55 -0.32 -0.47
C ASN A 90 1.30 -0.86 0.25
N ASN A 91 0.59 -1.77 -0.42
CA ASN A 91 -0.61 -2.41 0.11
C ASN A 91 -0.34 -3.78 0.73
N ALA A 92 0.77 -4.44 0.40
CA ALA A 92 1.16 -5.71 1.03
C ALA A 92 1.31 -5.55 2.55
N THR A 93 0.76 -6.48 3.30
CA THR A 93 0.83 -6.48 4.77
C THR A 93 0.88 -7.90 5.29
N GLY A 94 1.59 -8.10 6.39
CA GLY A 94 1.51 -9.34 7.14
C GLY A 94 0.11 -9.51 7.72
N ALA A 95 -0.42 -10.72 7.64
CA ALA A 95 -1.75 -11.04 8.14
C ALA A 95 -1.67 -12.05 9.29
N THR A 96 -2.40 -11.78 10.35
CA THR A 96 -2.66 -12.77 11.40
C THR A 96 -4.15 -12.87 11.67
N ARG A 97 -4.60 -14.07 11.99
CA ARG A 97 -5.95 -14.30 12.51
C ARG A 97 -5.97 -14.28 14.05
N SER A 98 -4.79 -14.34 14.68
CA SER A 98 -4.68 -14.33 16.14
C SER A 98 -5.18 -13.00 16.69
N ARG A 99 -5.93 -13.12 17.78
CA ARG A 99 -6.41 -12.01 18.62
C ARG A 99 -5.88 -12.14 20.05
N ASP A 100 -4.80 -12.90 20.22
CA ASP A 100 -4.20 -13.11 21.53
C ASP A 100 -3.76 -11.76 22.12
N PRO A 101 -3.88 -11.58 23.43
CA PRO A 101 -3.40 -10.40 24.10
C PRO A 101 -1.88 -10.28 23.94
N VAL A 102 -1.34 -9.08 24.06
CA VAL A 102 0.10 -8.81 23.91
C VAL A 102 0.95 -9.74 24.78
N SER A 103 0.48 -10.01 26.01
CA SER A 103 1.17 -10.87 26.99
C SER A 103 1.24 -12.34 26.60
N ALA A 104 0.43 -12.79 25.63
CA ALA A 104 0.37 -14.18 25.16
C ALA A 104 0.55 -14.31 23.65
N ALA A 105 0.97 -13.23 22.97
CA ALA A 105 1.12 -13.22 21.53
C ALA A 105 2.24 -14.17 21.05
N ASP A 106 1.95 -14.93 19.99
CA ASP A 106 3.00 -15.70 19.30
C ASP A 106 3.99 -14.75 18.61
N LEU A 107 5.20 -14.68 19.17
CA LEU A 107 6.24 -13.79 18.67
C LEU A 107 6.79 -14.20 17.29
N ALA A 108 6.68 -15.46 16.89
CA ALA A 108 7.07 -15.88 15.55
C ALA A 108 6.12 -15.28 14.50
N SER A 109 4.82 -15.41 14.71
CA SER A 109 3.81 -14.74 13.86
C SER A 109 3.93 -13.21 13.91
N ALA A 110 4.20 -12.63 15.09
CA ALA A 110 4.38 -11.19 15.22
C ALA A 110 5.58 -10.67 14.39
N ARG A 111 6.71 -11.39 14.42
CA ARG A 111 7.87 -11.07 13.57
C ARG A 111 7.53 -11.11 12.08
N GLN A 112 6.83 -12.15 11.61
CA GLN A 112 6.42 -12.25 10.20
C GLN A 112 5.53 -11.07 9.76
N ILE A 113 4.65 -10.59 10.64
CA ILE A 113 3.81 -9.42 10.36
C ILE A 113 4.66 -8.16 10.20
N VAL A 114 5.63 -7.97 11.10
CA VAL A 114 6.55 -6.83 11.06
C VAL A 114 7.47 -6.93 9.85
N ASP A 115 8.00 -8.12 9.54
CA ASP A 115 8.85 -8.34 8.36
C ASP A 115 8.16 -7.91 7.08
N VAL A 116 6.93 -8.35 6.85
CA VAL A 116 6.18 -7.94 5.65
C VAL A 116 5.79 -6.46 5.70
N THR A 117 5.17 -6.03 6.82
CA THR A 117 4.52 -4.70 6.88
C THR A 117 5.52 -3.56 6.98
N LEU A 118 6.63 -3.76 7.70
CA LEU A 118 7.66 -2.73 7.91
C LEU A 118 8.86 -2.96 7.00
N PHE A 119 9.60 -4.05 7.20
CA PHE A 119 10.89 -4.24 6.52
C PHE A 119 10.73 -4.51 5.03
N GLY A 120 9.73 -5.30 4.62
CA GLY A 120 9.43 -5.51 3.20
C GLY A 120 9.02 -4.22 2.50
N THR A 121 8.18 -3.40 3.15
CA THR A 121 7.82 -2.07 2.63
C THR A 121 9.04 -1.15 2.54
N TRP A 122 9.88 -1.12 3.58
CA TRP A 122 11.10 -0.31 3.59
C TRP A 122 12.05 -0.71 2.46
N GLN A 123 12.32 -2.00 2.33
CA GLN A 123 13.13 -2.56 1.24
C GLN A 123 12.56 -2.19 -0.14
N LEU A 124 11.25 -2.36 -0.34
CA LEU A 124 10.62 -2.03 -1.61
C LEU A 124 10.76 -0.55 -1.96
N ILE A 125 10.57 0.36 -1.00
CA ILE A 125 10.78 1.80 -1.21
C ILE A 125 12.24 2.07 -1.62
N GLN A 126 13.23 1.51 -0.90
CA GLN A 126 14.65 1.72 -1.19
C GLN A 126 15.04 1.26 -2.59
N GLU A 127 14.61 0.07 -2.99
CA GLU A 127 14.94 -0.51 -4.30
C GLU A 127 14.22 0.21 -5.46
N MET A 128 12.99 0.74 -5.24
CA MET A 128 12.25 1.52 -6.24
C MET A 128 12.69 3.00 -6.31
N LEU A 129 13.45 3.49 -5.35
CA LEU A 129 13.83 4.90 -5.27
C LEU A 129 14.53 5.45 -6.52
N PRO A 130 15.43 4.72 -7.20
CA PRO A 130 16.03 5.20 -8.45
C PRO A 130 14.98 5.48 -9.55
N LEU A 131 13.91 4.68 -9.61
CA LEU A 131 12.81 4.86 -10.58
C LEU A 131 11.86 5.99 -10.18
N LEU A 132 11.56 6.10 -8.88
CA LEU A 132 10.73 7.18 -8.35
C LEU A 132 11.38 8.56 -8.56
N ARG A 133 12.72 8.65 -8.47
CA ARG A 133 13.47 9.89 -8.73
C ARG A 133 13.48 10.32 -10.20
N LYS A 134 13.10 9.45 -11.12
CA LYS A 134 12.94 9.75 -12.56
C LYS A 134 11.54 10.31 -12.89
N SER A 135 10.63 10.30 -11.94
CA SER A 135 9.29 10.86 -12.07
C SER A 135 9.27 12.32 -11.67
N ASP A 136 8.56 13.15 -12.43
CA ASP A 136 8.35 14.56 -12.10
C ASP A 136 7.36 14.75 -10.94
N ALA A 137 6.57 13.70 -10.61
CA ALA A 137 5.52 13.75 -9.60
C ALA A 137 5.37 12.42 -8.85
N ALA A 138 6.46 11.93 -8.24
CA ALA A 138 6.46 10.65 -7.54
C ALA A 138 5.62 10.66 -6.26
N ARG A 139 4.81 9.61 -6.07
CA ARG A 139 3.97 9.41 -4.89
C ARG A 139 4.22 8.04 -4.27
N ILE A 140 4.44 8.00 -2.98
CA ILE A 140 4.53 6.77 -2.18
C ILE A 140 3.35 6.75 -1.21
N VAL A 141 2.49 5.76 -1.34
CA VAL A 141 1.31 5.58 -0.48
C VAL A 141 1.47 4.30 0.33
N ASN A 142 1.61 4.44 1.62
CA ASN A 142 1.65 3.31 2.54
C ASN A 142 0.23 3.02 3.06
N VAL A 143 -0.36 1.90 2.66
CA VAL A 143 -1.68 1.49 3.15
C VAL A 143 -1.56 1.07 4.61
N SER A 144 -1.97 1.97 5.49
CA SER A 144 -1.89 1.80 6.94
C SER A 144 -3.27 1.51 7.56
N SER A 145 -3.41 1.76 8.84
CA SER A 145 -4.63 1.50 9.61
C SER A 145 -4.69 2.37 10.85
N SER A 146 -5.89 2.81 11.23
CA SER A 146 -6.16 3.42 12.53
C SER A 146 -5.69 2.56 13.71
N ALA A 147 -5.56 1.25 13.54
CA ALA A 147 -5.00 0.36 14.55
C ALA A 147 -3.54 0.70 14.93
N GLY A 148 -2.83 1.44 14.09
CA GLY A 148 -1.48 1.94 14.37
C GLY A 148 -1.42 3.36 14.93
N LEU A 149 -2.54 4.00 15.23
CA LEU A 149 -2.58 5.35 15.79
C LEU A 149 -2.69 5.32 17.32
N HIS A 150 -2.03 6.27 17.98
CA HIS A 150 -2.27 6.53 19.40
C HIS A 150 -3.59 7.31 19.61
N SER A 151 -3.95 8.15 18.66
CA SER A 151 -5.09 9.06 18.73
C SER A 151 -6.45 8.43 18.49
N ASP A 152 -6.54 7.24 17.84
CA ASP A 152 -7.83 6.59 17.57
C ASP A 152 -8.37 5.92 18.83
N PRO A 153 -9.53 6.41 19.40
CA PRO A 153 -10.04 5.89 20.67
C PRO A 153 -10.71 4.53 20.55
N VAL A 154 -11.01 4.07 19.34
CA VAL A 154 -11.78 2.84 19.08
C VAL A 154 -10.87 1.71 18.65
N LEU A 155 -10.02 1.92 17.67
CA LEU A 155 -9.17 0.89 17.06
C LEU A 155 -7.68 1.06 17.38
N GLY A 156 -7.29 2.22 17.93
CA GLY A 156 -5.91 2.60 18.13
C GLY A 156 -5.16 1.80 19.19
N LEU A 157 -3.88 2.07 19.30
CA LEU A 157 -2.95 1.34 20.18
C LEU A 157 -3.32 1.39 21.66
N THR A 158 -3.98 2.47 22.09
CA THR A 158 -4.38 2.69 23.49
C THR A 158 -5.83 2.32 23.77
N SER A 159 -6.57 1.90 22.75
CA SER A 159 -7.97 1.50 22.91
C SER A 159 -8.10 0.20 23.71
N LYS A 160 -9.25 0.02 24.37
CA LYS A 160 -9.58 -1.22 25.07
C LYS A 160 -9.97 -2.38 24.14
N TRP A 161 -10.04 -2.09 22.82
CA TRP A 161 -10.29 -3.11 21.82
C TRP A 161 -9.08 -4.03 21.72
N LEU A 162 -9.21 -5.25 22.21
CA LEU A 162 -8.18 -6.27 22.15
C LEU A 162 -8.08 -6.89 20.74
N GLY A 163 -7.91 -6.04 19.73
CA GLY A 163 -7.81 -6.45 18.33
C GLY A 163 -6.57 -7.30 18.05
N ARG A 164 -5.88 -7.03 16.99
CA ARG A 164 -4.69 -7.75 16.54
C ARG A 164 -3.44 -6.96 16.95
N PRO A 165 -2.87 -7.13 18.16
CA PRO A 165 -1.84 -6.24 18.68
C PRO A 165 -0.58 -6.18 17.80
N ALA A 166 -0.10 -7.32 17.31
CA ALA A 166 1.06 -7.35 16.40
C ALA A 166 0.80 -6.57 15.10
N TYR A 167 -0.42 -6.61 14.57
CA TYR A 167 -0.82 -5.82 13.41
C TYR A 167 -0.82 -4.32 13.71
N GLY A 168 -1.40 -3.90 14.83
CA GLY A 168 -1.41 -2.50 15.25
C GLY A 168 0.00 -1.96 15.44
N ILE A 169 0.88 -2.72 16.12
CA ILE A 169 2.30 -2.38 16.30
C ILE A 169 3.02 -2.24 14.97
N ALA A 170 2.81 -3.19 14.04
CA ALA A 170 3.43 -3.12 12.71
C ALA A 170 2.93 -1.90 11.91
N LYS A 171 1.64 -1.55 12.02
CA LYS A 171 1.09 -0.34 11.35
C LYS A 171 1.58 0.96 12.00
N ALA A 172 1.81 0.99 13.31
CA ALA A 172 2.47 2.12 13.97
C ALA A 172 3.91 2.30 13.49
N ALA A 173 4.66 1.21 13.34
CA ALA A 173 6.01 1.25 12.79
C ALA A 173 6.00 1.72 11.32
N LEU A 174 5.04 1.29 10.50
CA LEU A 174 4.85 1.78 9.13
C LEU A 174 4.51 3.27 9.09
N ASN A 175 3.72 3.78 10.05
CA ASN A 175 3.43 5.20 10.19
C ASN A 175 4.72 6.00 10.47
N ALA A 176 5.55 5.52 11.40
CA ALA A 176 6.85 6.13 11.69
C ALA A 176 7.79 6.11 10.48
N LEU A 177 7.83 5.00 9.72
CA LEU A 177 8.59 4.88 8.48
C LEU A 177 8.11 5.91 7.44
N THR A 178 6.79 6.08 7.29
CA THR A 178 6.18 7.09 6.41
C THR A 178 6.67 8.49 6.73
N ALA A 179 6.62 8.88 8.01
CA ALA A 179 7.06 10.19 8.47
C ALA A 179 8.57 10.41 8.22
N LYS A 180 9.39 9.37 8.40
CA LYS A 180 10.85 9.44 8.16
C LYS A 180 11.19 9.61 6.69
N PHE A 181 10.54 8.86 5.79
CA PHE A 181 10.76 9.05 4.35
C PHE A 181 10.21 10.39 3.86
N ALA A 182 9.07 10.85 4.36
CA ALA A 182 8.55 12.17 4.01
C ALA A 182 9.51 13.30 4.41
N ALA A 183 10.14 13.19 5.58
CA ALA A 183 11.13 14.15 6.05
C ALA A 183 12.42 14.10 5.20
N GLU A 184 12.89 12.89 4.83
CA GLU A 184 14.07 12.71 3.99
C GLU A 184 13.84 13.28 2.58
N PHE A 185 12.63 13.13 2.03
CA PHE A 185 12.30 13.54 0.66
C PHE A 185 11.68 14.93 0.56
N TYR A 186 11.75 15.74 1.63
CA TYR A 186 11.10 17.05 1.70
C TYR A 186 11.41 17.95 0.48
N ASP A 187 12.67 18.01 0.08
CA ASP A 187 13.15 18.83 -1.05
C ASP A 187 13.22 18.07 -2.40
N SER A 188 12.78 16.81 -2.44
CA SER A 188 12.95 15.96 -3.62
C SER A 188 11.73 15.92 -4.57
N GLY A 189 10.61 16.52 -4.18
CA GLY A 189 9.33 16.41 -4.89
C GLY A 189 8.58 15.07 -4.69
N ILE A 190 9.22 14.08 -4.06
CA ILE A 190 8.56 12.79 -3.74
C ILE A 190 7.67 12.96 -2.51
N LYS A 191 6.37 12.71 -2.65
CA LYS A 191 5.44 12.75 -1.52
C LYS A 191 5.20 11.36 -0.95
N VAL A 192 5.24 11.26 0.38
CA VAL A 192 5.07 10.00 1.12
C VAL A 192 3.97 10.14 2.15
N ASN A 193 2.87 9.41 2.03
CA ASN A 193 1.75 9.48 2.94
C ASN A 193 1.28 8.09 3.37
N ALA A 194 0.72 8.00 4.58
CA ALA A 194 0.03 6.84 5.09
C ALA A 194 -1.49 7.01 4.92
N VAL A 195 -2.19 5.98 4.46
CA VAL A 195 -3.63 6.03 4.26
C VAL A 195 -4.32 4.85 4.94
N CYS A 196 -5.33 5.13 5.75
CA CYS A 196 -6.22 4.13 6.32
C CYS A 196 -7.48 4.01 5.45
N PRO A 197 -7.75 2.85 4.84
CA PRO A 197 -8.95 2.64 4.03
C PRO A 197 -10.24 2.51 4.85
N GLY A 198 -10.16 2.63 6.17
CA GLY A 198 -11.26 2.33 7.07
C GLY A 198 -11.57 0.84 7.18
N LEU A 199 -12.64 0.48 7.89
CA LEU A 199 -13.12 -0.89 7.95
C LEU A 199 -13.78 -1.24 6.60
N THR A 200 -13.09 -2.02 5.79
CA THR A 200 -13.48 -2.30 4.40
C THR A 200 -13.90 -3.77 4.25
N ALA A 201 -14.97 -4.02 3.52
CA ALA A 201 -15.57 -5.34 3.31
C ALA A 201 -14.74 -6.21 2.35
N THR A 202 -13.54 -6.59 2.74
CA THR A 202 -12.61 -7.40 1.94
C THR A 202 -12.80 -8.91 2.10
N GLN A 203 -13.72 -9.36 2.94
CA GLN A 203 -14.02 -10.78 3.18
C GLN A 203 -15.54 -10.97 3.31
N PRO A 204 -16.07 -12.13 2.85
CA PRO A 204 -17.45 -12.48 3.09
C PRO A 204 -17.80 -12.43 4.59
N GLY A 205 -18.98 -11.93 4.93
CA GLY A 205 -19.48 -11.92 6.31
C GLY A 205 -19.00 -10.77 7.19
N MET A 206 -18.29 -9.77 6.64
CA MET A 206 -17.89 -8.57 7.42
C MET A 206 -19.06 -7.66 7.83
N GLY A 207 -20.27 -7.93 7.35
CA GLY A 207 -21.47 -7.23 7.73
C GLY A 207 -21.60 -5.80 7.17
N SER A 208 -22.72 -5.15 7.49
CA SER A 208 -23.03 -3.78 7.02
C SER A 208 -22.19 -2.68 7.69
N ALA A 209 -21.40 -3.02 8.71
CA ALA A 209 -20.51 -2.05 9.36
C ALA A 209 -19.25 -1.76 8.56
N ALA A 210 -18.91 -2.61 7.58
CA ALA A 210 -17.76 -2.42 6.70
C ALA A 210 -18.18 -1.68 5.43
N ARG A 211 -17.40 -0.67 5.05
CA ARG A 211 -17.64 0.10 3.80
C ARG A 211 -17.35 -0.76 2.57
N PRO A 212 -17.95 -0.44 1.41
CA PRO A 212 -17.58 -1.03 0.13
C PRO A 212 -16.09 -0.91 -0.16
N VAL A 213 -15.52 -1.90 -0.87
CA VAL A 213 -14.08 -1.90 -1.21
C VAL A 213 -13.72 -0.68 -2.06
N ALA A 214 -14.63 -0.25 -2.94
CA ALA A 214 -14.42 0.93 -3.79
C ALA A 214 -14.20 2.22 -2.98
N GLU A 215 -14.93 2.42 -1.90
CA GLU A 215 -14.76 3.59 -1.02
C GLU A 215 -13.42 3.53 -0.28
N GLY A 216 -13.05 2.35 0.25
CA GLY A 216 -11.77 2.18 0.94
C GLY A 216 -10.57 2.37 0.02
N ALA A 217 -10.69 1.97 -1.24
CA ALA A 217 -9.65 2.17 -2.27
C ALA A 217 -9.54 3.64 -2.69
N GLY A 218 -10.66 4.37 -2.75
CA GLY A 218 -10.71 5.77 -3.21
C GLY A 218 -9.74 6.69 -2.47
N ALA A 219 -9.62 6.56 -1.15
CA ALA A 219 -8.69 7.36 -0.37
C ALA A 219 -7.20 7.05 -0.71
N ILE A 220 -6.90 5.79 -1.06
CA ILE A 220 -5.55 5.37 -1.47
C ILE A 220 -5.23 5.94 -2.86
N VAL A 221 -6.18 5.86 -3.78
CA VAL A 221 -6.06 6.42 -5.14
C VAL A 221 -5.89 7.93 -5.09
N TRP A 222 -6.69 8.63 -4.29
CA TRP A 222 -6.52 10.05 -4.05
C TRP A 222 -5.09 10.40 -3.62
N ALA A 223 -4.53 9.69 -2.64
CA ALA A 223 -3.17 9.93 -2.17
C ALA A 223 -2.08 9.61 -3.23
N ALA A 224 -2.36 8.69 -4.16
CA ALA A 224 -1.48 8.36 -5.27
C ALA A 224 -1.51 9.40 -6.40
N LEU A 225 -2.52 10.28 -6.41
CA LEU A 225 -2.75 11.29 -7.44
C LEU A 225 -2.60 12.73 -6.92
N LEU A 226 -2.14 12.91 -5.68
CA LEU A 226 -1.96 14.23 -5.07
C LEU A 226 -1.15 15.17 -5.97
N ASP A 227 -1.57 16.42 -6.06
CA ASP A 227 -0.86 17.47 -6.77
C ASP A 227 0.44 17.87 -6.03
N GLU A 228 1.28 18.68 -6.71
CA GLU A 228 2.57 19.10 -6.17
C GLU A 228 2.44 19.94 -4.88
N ASP A 229 1.38 20.73 -4.76
CA ASP A 229 1.12 21.61 -3.62
C ASP A 229 0.59 20.87 -2.40
N GLU A 230 0.16 19.62 -2.58
CA GLU A 230 -0.46 18.83 -1.51
C GLU A 230 0.58 18.30 -0.50
N PRO A 231 0.16 18.03 0.73
CA PRO A 231 1.09 17.72 1.81
C PRO A 231 1.74 16.33 1.70
N SER A 232 2.93 16.21 2.30
CA SER A 232 3.66 14.97 2.53
C SER A 232 3.80 14.70 4.04
N GLY A 233 4.00 13.45 4.43
CA GLY A 233 4.22 13.06 5.83
C GLY A 233 2.94 13.07 6.68
N GLY A 234 1.78 12.86 6.06
CA GLY A 234 0.50 12.76 6.75
C GLY A 234 -0.01 11.33 6.89
N PHE A 235 -0.87 11.13 7.88
CA PHE A 235 -1.77 9.99 7.96
C PHE A 235 -3.18 10.46 7.60
N TYR A 236 -3.80 9.80 6.64
CA TYR A 236 -5.11 10.19 6.12
C TYR A 236 -6.13 9.08 6.27
N ARG A 237 -7.36 9.48 6.57
CA ARG A 237 -8.54 8.65 6.52
C ARG A 237 -9.68 9.49 5.94
N ASP A 238 -10.35 8.98 4.94
CA ASP A 238 -11.46 9.68 4.25
C ASP A 238 -11.04 11.06 3.71
N HIS A 239 -9.80 11.15 3.17
CA HIS A 239 -9.13 12.38 2.68
C HIS A 239 -8.79 13.41 3.77
N GLU A 240 -9.14 13.13 5.02
CA GLU A 240 -8.85 14.01 6.15
C GLU A 240 -7.56 13.59 6.87
N ARG A 241 -6.73 14.57 7.21
CA ARG A 241 -5.53 14.33 7.98
C ARG A 241 -5.89 14.00 9.42
N GLN A 242 -5.35 12.88 9.91
CA GLN A 242 -5.50 12.46 11.30
C GLN A 242 -4.20 12.72 12.08
N ALA A 243 -4.31 12.89 13.40
CA ALA A 243 -3.14 12.89 14.26
C ALA A 243 -2.54 11.46 14.35
N TRP A 244 -1.20 11.39 14.42
CA TRP A 244 -0.47 10.14 14.56
C TRP A 244 -0.80 9.36 15.84
#